data_9826b2c6f803535e4c39061c13d3ec41
#
_entry.id   9826b2c6f803535e4c39061c13d3ec41
#
_cell.length_a   1.000
_cell.length_b   1.000
_cell.length_c   1.000
_cell.angle_alpha   90.00
_cell.angle_beta   90.00
_cell.angle_gamma   90.00
#
_symmetry.space_group_name_H-M   'P 1'
#
loop_
_entity.id
_entity.type
_entity.pdbx_description
1 polymer ?
#
loop_
_entity_poly.entity_id
_entity_poly.type
_entity_poly.pdbx_seq_one_letter_code
_entity_poly.pdbx_strand_id
1 'polypeptide(L)'
;DMKKINARHTKKINVLLYLNNNITPNIGFIEWVHTKLIVAPEHFDTLMENNLFNTIQQVFEYNLVEKNNYIYPITCFNQKTGVFYIYDVQENSPSEWRQMILTDILLILKTFQNKMINCVIKWKDDNKDRFNNEDKVAIIFNKALGKLMNISFTQDNMLSRIKNGLYNYLKKDIKTFDIDF
;
A
#
# COMPACT_ATOMS: atom_id res chain seq x y z
N ASP A 1 1.76 -6.77 -55.85
CA ASP A 1 1.87 -5.77 -54.76
C ASP A 1 1.82 -6.47 -53.39
N MET A 2 2.99 -6.91 -52.97
CA MET A 2 3.14 -7.41 -51.59
C MET A 2 3.25 -6.22 -50.65
N LYS A 3 2.15 -5.82 -50.00
CA LYS A 3 2.20 -4.93 -48.86
C LYS A 3 2.92 -5.68 -47.74
N LYS A 4 4.18 -5.36 -47.53
CA LYS A 4 4.89 -5.74 -46.31
C LYS A 4 4.15 -5.14 -45.12
N ILE A 5 3.39 -5.97 -44.44
CA ILE A 5 2.87 -5.68 -43.11
C ILE A 5 4.09 -5.65 -42.21
N ASN A 6 4.61 -4.46 -41.96
CA ASN A 6 5.53 -4.24 -40.85
C ASN A 6 4.77 -4.53 -39.56
N ALA A 7 4.77 -5.77 -39.14
CA ALA A 7 4.48 -6.11 -37.75
C ALA A 7 5.53 -5.39 -36.93
N ARG A 8 5.17 -4.22 -36.40
CA ARG A 8 5.91 -3.59 -35.31
C ARG A 8 5.86 -4.61 -34.16
N HIS A 9 6.89 -5.42 -34.04
CA HIS A 9 7.17 -6.11 -32.81
C HIS A 9 7.43 -5.01 -31.77
N THR A 10 6.37 -4.56 -31.11
CA THR A 10 6.51 -3.81 -29.87
C THR A 10 7.31 -4.69 -28.94
N LYS A 11 8.58 -4.38 -28.78
CA LYS A 11 9.48 -5.07 -27.87
C LYS A 11 8.79 -5.06 -26.50
N LYS A 12 8.40 -6.23 -26.02
CA LYS A 12 7.75 -6.35 -24.72
C LYS A 12 8.74 -5.90 -23.66
N ILE A 13 8.47 -4.77 -23.01
CA ILE A 13 9.35 -4.19 -22.02
C ILE A 13 9.40 -5.15 -20.83
N ASN A 14 10.59 -5.60 -20.47
CA ASN A 14 10.79 -6.33 -19.22
C ASN A 14 10.87 -5.32 -18.08
N VAL A 15 9.76 -5.16 -17.36
CA VAL A 15 9.62 -4.18 -16.26
C VAL A 15 10.65 -4.41 -15.17
N LEU A 16 10.88 -5.65 -14.75
CA LEU A 16 11.87 -5.95 -13.71
C LEU A 16 13.29 -5.60 -14.13
N LEU A 17 13.66 -5.90 -15.37
CA LEU A 17 14.97 -5.53 -15.90
C LEU A 17 15.15 -4.01 -15.92
N TYR A 18 14.13 -3.29 -16.37
CA TYR A 18 14.13 -1.83 -16.37
C TYR A 18 14.28 -1.26 -14.96
N LEU A 19 13.46 -1.73 -14.01
CA LEU A 19 13.50 -1.27 -12.62
C LEU A 19 14.86 -1.52 -11.99
N ASN A 20 15.42 -2.72 -12.15
CA ASN A 20 16.71 -3.09 -11.56
C ASN A 20 17.89 -2.32 -12.17
N ASN A 21 17.80 -1.95 -13.43
CA ASN A 21 18.87 -1.19 -14.07
C ASN A 21 18.80 0.33 -13.85
N ASN A 22 17.61 0.88 -13.57
CA ASN A 22 17.41 2.33 -13.64
C ASN A 22 16.83 2.95 -12.36
N ILE A 23 16.18 2.18 -11.50
CA ILE A 23 15.43 2.71 -10.37
C ILE A 23 15.93 2.12 -9.06
N THR A 24 16.45 2.98 -8.19
CA THR A 24 16.89 2.59 -6.85
C THR A 24 16.08 3.38 -5.81
N PRO A 25 15.20 2.73 -5.04
CA PRO A 25 14.47 3.38 -3.96
C PRO A 25 15.38 3.89 -2.85
N ASN A 26 14.88 4.87 -2.10
CA ASN A 26 15.57 5.43 -0.95
C ASN A 26 15.67 4.43 0.22
N ILE A 27 14.78 3.44 0.26
CA ILE A 27 14.61 2.49 1.36
C ILE A 27 14.06 1.17 0.81
N GLY A 28 14.35 0.06 1.45
CA GLY A 28 13.76 -1.24 1.14
C GLY A 28 12.29 -1.34 1.55
N PHE A 29 11.54 -2.24 0.91
CA PHE A 29 10.10 -2.39 1.15
C PHE A 29 9.76 -2.75 2.60
N ILE A 30 10.44 -3.75 3.18
CA ILE A 30 10.17 -4.20 4.56
C ILE A 30 10.44 -3.06 5.56
N GLU A 31 11.57 -2.40 5.42
CA GLU A 31 11.93 -1.27 6.29
C GLU A 31 10.94 -0.11 6.14
N TRP A 32 10.51 0.19 4.90
CA TRP A 32 9.50 1.20 4.64
C TRP A 32 8.17 0.88 5.34
N VAL A 33 7.69 -0.36 5.23
CA VAL A 33 6.45 -0.79 5.90
C VAL A 33 6.54 -0.61 7.41
N HIS A 34 7.65 -1.01 8.01
CA HIS A 34 7.79 -0.95 9.47
C HIS A 34 8.04 0.47 9.99
N THR A 35 8.82 1.28 9.28
CA THR A 35 9.32 2.56 9.81
C THR A 35 8.65 3.79 9.22
N LYS A 36 8.10 3.70 8.01
CA LYS A 36 7.56 4.86 7.27
C LYS A 36 6.06 4.83 7.05
N LEU A 37 5.41 3.67 7.17
CA LEU A 37 3.95 3.59 7.09
C LEU A 37 3.33 4.25 8.32
N ILE A 38 2.67 5.38 8.10
CA ILE A 38 2.07 6.21 9.16
C ILE A 38 0.56 6.03 9.14
N VAL A 39 0.00 5.82 10.33
CA VAL A 39 -1.44 5.94 10.60
C VAL A 39 -1.63 7.21 11.44
N ALA A 40 -2.25 8.21 10.86
CA ALA A 40 -2.50 9.49 11.50
C ALA A 40 -3.83 9.49 12.29
N PRO A 41 -4.01 10.41 13.26
CA PRO A 41 -5.26 10.51 14.04
C PRO A 41 -6.52 10.67 13.20
N GLU A 42 -6.46 11.40 12.08
CA GLU A 42 -7.56 11.57 11.13
C GLU A 42 -8.06 10.25 10.52
N HIS A 43 -7.22 9.23 10.45
CA HIS A 43 -7.61 7.88 9.97
C HIS A 43 -8.52 7.17 10.98
N PHE A 44 -8.44 7.52 12.26
CA PHE A 44 -9.40 7.05 13.26
C PHE A 44 -10.81 7.61 12.99
N ASP A 45 -10.92 8.89 12.69
CA ASP A 45 -12.19 9.51 12.33
C ASP A 45 -12.80 8.84 11.10
N THR A 46 -11.99 8.57 10.08
CA THR A 46 -12.43 7.82 8.89
C THR A 46 -12.90 6.43 9.24
N LEU A 47 -12.20 5.71 10.13
CA LEU A 47 -12.61 4.38 10.58
C LEU A 47 -13.98 4.41 11.27
N MET A 48 -14.26 5.45 12.01
CA MET A 48 -15.53 5.62 12.72
C MET A 48 -16.69 5.99 11.80
N GLU A 49 -16.45 6.93 10.90
CA GLU A 49 -17.47 7.48 9.99
C GLU A 49 -17.74 6.59 8.78
N ASN A 50 -16.72 5.89 8.33
CA ASN A 50 -16.73 5.05 7.12
C ASN A 50 -16.45 3.58 7.44
N ASN A 51 -16.20 2.81 6.39
CA ASN A 51 -15.78 1.43 6.53
C ASN A 51 -14.25 1.29 6.55
N LEU A 52 -13.79 0.10 6.93
CA LEU A 52 -12.37 -0.23 6.98
C LEU A 52 -11.68 -0.09 5.63
N PHE A 53 -12.35 -0.47 4.53
CA PHE A 53 -11.77 -0.37 3.19
C PHE A 53 -11.40 1.07 2.84
N ASN A 54 -12.28 2.03 3.09
CA ASN A 54 -12.01 3.45 2.85
C ASN A 54 -10.87 3.97 3.74
N THR A 55 -10.79 3.49 4.98
CA THR A 55 -9.70 3.85 5.90
C THR A 55 -8.35 3.34 5.38
N ILE A 56 -8.28 2.10 4.94
CA ILE A 56 -7.06 1.52 4.34
C ILE A 56 -6.66 2.32 3.09
N GLN A 57 -7.62 2.64 2.23
CA GLN A 57 -7.37 3.43 1.03
C GLN A 57 -6.78 4.81 1.37
N GLN A 58 -7.34 5.50 2.34
CA GLN A 58 -6.81 6.80 2.79
C GLN A 58 -5.40 6.69 3.40
N VAL A 59 -5.12 5.64 4.16
CA VAL A 59 -3.77 5.40 4.68
C VAL A 59 -2.76 5.19 3.55
N PHE A 60 -3.13 4.45 2.50
CA PHE A 60 -2.26 4.29 1.34
C PHE A 60 -2.03 5.62 0.63
N GLU A 61 -3.06 6.38 0.35
CA GLU A 61 -2.95 7.68 -0.30
C GLU A 61 -2.12 8.68 0.52
N TYR A 62 -2.28 8.67 1.83
CA TYR A 62 -1.48 9.50 2.74
C TYR A 62 0.02 9.15 2.70
N ASN A 63 0.36 7.87 2.67
CA ASN A 63 1.74 7.40 2.75
C ASN A 63 2.47 7.36 1.40
N LEU A 64 1.74 7.27 0.30
CA LEU A 64 2.28 7.09 -1.05
C LEU A 64 2.08 8.32 -1.94
N VAL A 65 1.91 9.48 -1.33
CA VAL A 65 1.85 10.75 -2.07
C VAL A 65 3.14 10.94 -2.87
N GLU A 66 2.99 11.27 -4.14
CA GLU A 66 4.14 11.56 -4.99
C GLU A 66 4.95 12.74 -4.42
N LYS A 67 6.23 12.50 -4.24
CA LYS A 67 7.19 13.49 -3.70
C LYS A 67 8.36 13.64 -4.65
N ASN A 68 8.78 14.86 -4.89
CA ASN A 68 9.99 15.14 -5.64
C ASN A 68 11.20 14.48 -4.97
N ASN A 69 12.01 13.81 -5.75
CA ASN A 69 13.25 13.15 -5.31
C ASN A 69 13.05 12.02 -4.27
N TYR A 70 11.86 11.46 -4.17
CA TYR A 70 11.63 10.29 -3.33
C TYR A 70 11.06 9.14 -4.16
N ILE A 71 11.74 8.01 -4.12
CA ILE A 71 11.35 6.79 -4.81
C ILE A 71 10.87 5.78 -3.79
N TYR A 72 9.58 5.47 -3.83
CA TYR A 72 8.99 4.45 -2.96
C TYR A 72 9.43 3.04 -3.37
N PRO A 73 9.57 2.12 -2.40
CA PRO A 73 9.96 0.73 -2.68
C PRO A 73 8.80 -0.15 -3.15
N ILE A 74 7.75 0.45 -3.66
CA ILE A 74 6.57 -0.20 -4.25
C ILE A 74 6.11 0.58 -5.45
N THR A 75 5.79 -0.12 -6.53
CA THR A 75 5.29 0.49 -7.77
C THR A 75 4.43 -0.49 -8.55
N CYS A 76 3.64 0.02 -9.47
CA CYS A 76 2.93 -0.77 -10.46
C CYS A 76 2.71 0.05 -11.75
N PHE A 77 2.43 -0.67 -12.84
CA PHE A 77 2.29 -0.07 -14.16
C PHE A 77 0.99 -0.51 -14.84
N ASN A 78 0.47 0.33 -15.71
CA ASN A 78 -0.80 0.07 -16.42
C ASN A 78 -0.72 -1.05 -17.47
N GLN A 79 0.47 -1.53 -17.82
CA GLN A 79 0.65 -2.63 -18.76
C GLN A 79 0.14 -3.97 -18.24
N LYS A 80 0.21 -4.19 -16.92
CA LYS A 80 -0.18 -5.44 -16.29
C LYS A 80 -1.00 -5.16 -15.05
N THR A 81 -2.31 -5.23 -15.21
CA THR A 81 -3.28 -4.93 -14.17
C THR A 81 -3.07 -5.81 -12.94
N GLY A 82 -3.06 -5.17 -11.76
CA GLY A 82 -2.99 -5.87 -10.47
C GLY A 82 -1.63 -6.46 -10.12
N VAL A 83 -0.59 -6.20 -10.91
CA VAL A 83 0.77 -6.63 -10.61
C VAL A 83 1.55 -5.48 -10.00
N PHE A 84 2.09 -5.72 -8.80
CA PHE A 84 2.95 -4.80 -8.08
C PHE A 84 4.38 -5.31 -8.04
N TYR A 85 5.32 -4.38 -7.96
CA TYR A 85 6.73 -4.65 -7.77
C TYR A 85 7.22 -3.99 -6.49
N ILE A 86 8.06 -4.69 -5.75
CA ILE A 86 8.66 -4.18 -4.52
C ILE A 86 10.18 -4.28 -4.58
N TYR A 87 10.85 -3.36 -3.90
CA TYR A 87 12.31 -3.35 -3.77
C TYR A 87 12.72 -4.11 -2.52
N ASP A 88 13.30 -5.27 -2.73
CA ASP A 88 13.71 -6.19 -1.67
C ASP A 88 15.18 -5.96 -1.31
N VAL A 89 15.42 -5.64 -0.05
CA VAL A 89 16.76 -5.46 0.51
C VAL A 89 17.02 -6.58 1.49
N GLN A 90 17.99 -7.42 1.19
CA GLN A 90 18.39 -8.56 2.01
C GLN A 90 19.83 -8.39 2.49
N GLU A 91 20.13 -8.84 3.71
CA GLU A 91 21.46 -8.66 4.31
C GLU A 91 22.59 -9.36 3.53
N ASN A 92 22.30 -10.52 2.93
CA ASN A 92 23.29 -11.39 2.30
C ASN A 92 23.10 -11.57 0.78
N SER A 93 22.27 -10.75 0.16
CA SER A 93 21.97 -10.81 -1.27
C SER A 93 21.92 -9.41 -1.87
N PRO A 94 22.18 -9.24 -3.17
CA PRO A 94 21.98 -7.95 -3.83
C PRO A 94 20.54 -7.48 -3.68
N SER A 95 20.36 -6.19 -3.37
CA SER A 95 19.04 -5.57 -3.34
C SER A 95 18.46 -5.52 -4.75
N GLU A 96 17.20 -5.91 -4.90
CA GLU A 96 16.55 -5.99 -6.21
C GLU A 96 15.04 -5.75 -6.15
N TRP A 97 14.50 -5.30 -7.27
CA TRP A 97 13.07 -5.32 -7.52
C TRP A 97 12.60 -6.73 -7.82
N ARG A 98 11.50 -7.11 -7.23
CA ARG A 98 10.78 -8.35 -7.53
C ARG A 98 9.28 -8.13 -7.56
N GLN A 99 8.54 -9.07 -8.11
CA GLN A 99 7.09 -9.03 -8.06
C GLN A 99 6.60 -9.25 -6.62
N MET A 100 5.63 -8.45 -6.20
CA MET A 100 4.94 -8.61 -4.91
C MET A 100 4.18 -9.93 -4.88
N ILE A 101 4.31 -10.64 -3.76
CA ILE A 101 3.54 -11.85 -3.47
C ILE A 101 2.56 -11.61 -2.31
N LEU A 102 1.71 -12.59 -2.02
CA LEU A 102 0.67 -12.48 -0.99
C LEU A 102 1.23 -12.08 0.39
N THR A 103 2.36 -12.65 0.80
CA THR A 103 2.98 -12.33 2.10
C THR A 103 3.38 -10.87 2.22
N ASP A 104 3.74 -10.22 1.13
CA ASP A 104 4.13 -8.81 1.12
C ASP A 104 2.93 -7.89 1.35
N ILE A 105 1.82 -8.10 0.66
CA ILE A 105 0.61 -7.30 0.90
C ILE A 105 0.03 -7.56 2.28
N LEU A 106 0.09 -8.78 2.78
CA LEU A 106 -0.34 -9.10 4.14
C LEU A 106 0.54 -8.44 5.19
N LEU A 107 1.84 -8.25 4.94
CA LEU A 107 2.72 -7.49 5.82
C LEU A 107 2.26 -6.03 5.95
N ILE A 108 1.92 -5.39 4.85
CA ILE A 108 1.36 -4.01 4.86
C ILE A 108 0.08 -3.98 5.71
N LEU A 109 -0.85 -4.89 5.45
CA LEU A 109 -2.16 -4.89 6.09
C LEU A 109 -2.10 -5.21 7.59
N LYS A 110 -1.25 -6.14 8.00
CA LYS A 110 -1.00 -6.44 9.42
C LYS A 110 -0.33 -5.27 10.13
N THR A 111 0.64 -4.63 9.50
CA THR A 111 1.30 -3.45 10.06
C THR A 111 0.31 -2.30 10.20
N PHE A 112 -0.53 -2.06 9.19
CA PHE A 112 -1.64 -1.12 9.28
C PHE A 112 -2.55 -1.43 10.47
N GLN A 113 -3.02 -2.68 10.58
CA GLN A 113 -3.90 -3.13 11.65
C GLN A 113 -3.30 -2.85 13.04
N ASN A 114 -2.04 -3.21 13.26
CA ASN A 114 -1.36 -2.99 14.53
C ASN A 114 -1.21 -1.49 14.86
N LYS A 115 -0.81 -0.69 13.88
CA LYS A 115 -0.68 0.77 14.07
C LYS A 115 -2.02 1.45 14.30
N MET A 116 -3.09 0.99 13.66
CA MET A 116 -4.44 1.50 13.89
C MET A 116 -4.97 1.10 15.26
N ILE A 117 -4.73 -0.13 15.71
CA ILE A 117 -5.07 -0.57 17.09
C ILE A 117 -4.37 0.31 18.11
N ASN A 118 -3.09 0.60 17.93
CA ASN A 118 -2.34 1.51 18.80
C ASN A 118 -2.92 2.93 18.81
N CYS A 119 -3.37 3.42 17.65
CA CYS A 119 -4.04 4.69 17.52
C CYS A 119 -5.36 4.74 18.33
N VAL A 120 -6.16 3.67 18.27
CA VAL A 120 -7.41 3.52 19.02
C VAL A 120 -7.15 3.45 20.53
N ILE A 121 -6.14 2.71 20.96
CA ILE A 121 -5.74 2.62 22.37
C ILE A 121 -5.29 3.98 22.88
N LYS A 122 -4.46 4.69 22.13
CA LYS A 122 -4.03 6.03 22.48
C LYS A 122 -5.22 6.99 22.59
N TRP A 123 -6.16 6.92 21.66
CA TRP A 123 -7.39 7.72 21.73
C TRP A 123 -8.18 7.45 23.03
N LYS A 124 -8.28 6.18 23.47
CA LYS A 124 -8.89 5.82 24.75
C LYS A 124 -8.15 6.45 25.92
N ASP A 125 -6.83 6.39 25.94
CA ASP A 125 -6.02 6.96 27.02
C ASP A 125 -6.16 8.48 27.08
N ASP A 126 -6.17 9.15 25.94
CA ASP A 126 -6.37 10.60 25.84
C ASP A 126 -7.79 11.02 26.26
N ASN A 127 -8.76 10.10 26.20
CA ASN A 127 -10.17 10.34 26.60
C ASN A 127 -10.57 9.53 27.84
N LYS A 128 -9.63 9.17 28.70
CA LYS A 128 -9.83 8.25 29.84
C LYS A 128 -10.97 8.69 30.76
N ASP A 129 -11.03 9.97 31.13
CA ASP A 129 -12.06 10.48 32.02
C ASP A 129 -13.45 10.41 31.36
N ARG A 130 -13.54 10.75 30.10
CA ARG A 130 -14.77 10.62 29.30
C ARG A 130 -15.16 9.15 29.12
N PHE A 131 -14.19 8.26 28.86
CA PHE A 131 -14.42 6.83 28.72
C PHE A 131 -15.07 6.22 29.95
N ASN A 132 -14.63 6.64 31.15
CA ASN A 132 -15.17 6.16 32.43
C ASN A 132 -16.55 6.76 32.81
N ASN A 133 -16.87 7.94 32.28
CA ASN A 133 -18.06 8.71 32.68
C ASN A 133 -19.14 8.82 31.59
N GLU A 134 -18.82 8.52 30.35
CA GLU A 134 -19.72 8.66 29.19
C GLU A 134 -19.82 7.36 28.41
N ASP A 135 -20.98 6.71 28.45
CA ASP A 135 -21.23 5.45 27.71
C ASP A 135 -20.96 5.58 26.20
N LYS A 136 -21.24 6.77 25.62
CA LYS A 136 -20.97 7.03 24.21
C LYS A 136 -19.49 6.83 23.83
N VAL A 137 -18.56 7.23 24.68
CA VAL A 137 -17.12 7.14 24.42
C VAL A 137 -16.69 5.67 24.45
N ALA A 138 -17.19 4.89 25.40
CA ALA A 138 -16.95 3.45 25.46
C ALA A 138 -17.51 2.72 24.23
N ILE A 139 -18.70 3.11 23.77
CA ILE A 139 -19.31 2.54 22.55
C ILE A 139 -18.46 2.85 21.31
N ILE A 140 -17.97 4.08 21.15
CA ILE A 140 -17.09 4.46 20.05
C ILE A 140 -15.82 3.62 20.04
N PHE A 141 -15.15 3.51 21.18
CA PHE A 141 -13.94 2.68 21.31
C PHE A 141 -14.19 1.22 20.95
N ASN A 142 -15.23 0.61 21.53
CA ASN A 142 -15.54 -0.80 21.28
C ASN A 142 -15.93 -1.05 19.83
N LYS A 143 -16.63 -0.11 19.19
CA LYS A 143 -16.98 -0.20 17.77
C LYS A 143 -15.75 -0.14 16.87
N ALA A 144 -14.82 0.79 17.13
CA ALA A 144 -13.57 0.92 16.39
C ALA A 144 -12.70 -0.35 16.54
N LEU A 145 -12.54 -0.80 17.79
CA LEU A 145 -11.76 -2.00 18.09
C LEU A 145 -12.36 -3.24 17.42
N GLY A 146 -13.70 -3.38 17.45
CA GLY A 146 -14.40 -4.48 16.79
C GLY A 146 -14.19 -4.50 15.27
N LYS A 147 -14.19 -3.34 14.62
CA LYS A 147 -13.88 -3.25 13.18
C LYS A 147 -12.46 -3.73 12.85
N LEU A 148 -11.49 -3.53 13.75
CA LEU A 148 -10.09 -3.88 13.55
C LEU A 148 -9.77 -5.33 13.93
N MET A 149 -10.36 -5.84 15.01
CA MET A 149 -10.03 -7.16 15.55
C MET A 149 -10.66 -8.32 14.77
N ASN A 150 -11.80 -8.08 14.11
CA ASN A 150 -12.55 -9.10 13.38
C ASN A 150 -12.19 -9.19 11.89
N ILE A 151 -11.08 -8.58 11.49
CA ILE A 151 -10.69 -8.56 10.08
C ILE A 151 -10.01 -9.88 9.72
N SER A 152 -10.48 -10.50 8.65
CA SER A 152 -9.70 -11.45 7.87
C SER A 152 -9.44 -10.85 6.48
N PHE A 153 -8.22 -10.40 6.25
CA PHE A 153 -7.82 -9.83 4.96
C PHE A 153 -7.81 -10.86 3.82
N THR A 154 -7.81 -12.15 4.16
CA THR A 154 -7.81 -13.26 3.19
C THR A 154 -9.19 -13.79 2.85
N GLN A 155 -10.23 -13.37 3.59
CA GLN A 155 -11.61 -13.78 3.35
C GLN A 155 -12.33 -12.86 2.38
N ASP A 156 -13.19 -13.44 1.57
CA ASP A 156 -14.07 -12.77 0.61
C ASP A 156 -13.29 -11.87 -0.38
N ASN A 157 -13.95 -10.91 -0.95
CA ASN A 157 -13.37 -10.00 -1.93
C ASN A 157 -12.54 -8.84 -1.31
N MET A 158 -12.30 -8.87 0.01
CA MET A 158 -11.64 -7.77 0.71
C MET A 158 -10.23 -7.52 0.17
N LEU A 159 -9.40 -8.55 0.06
CA LEU A 159 -8.03 -8.43 -0.43
C LEU A 159 -8.00 -7.93 -1.89
N SER A 160 -8.87 -8.46 -2.75
CA SER A 160 -8.99 -8.00 -4.14
C SER A 160 -9.38 -6.53 -4.23
N ARG A 161 -10.32 -6.08 -3.42
CA ARG A 161 -10.75 -4.68 -3.38
C ARG A 161 -9.62 -3.76 -2.91
N ILE A 162 -8.91 -4.15 -1.86
CA ILE A 162 -7.76 -3.39 -1.34
C ILE A 162 -6.67 -3.30 -2.41
N LYS A 163 -6.31 -4.40 -3.04
CA LYS A 163 -5.31 -4.42 -4.12
C LYS A 163 -5.74 -3.58 -5.31
N ASN A 164 -7.00 -3.63 -5.71
CA ASN A 164 -7.52 -2.82 -6.81
C ASN A 164 -7.46 -1.32 -6.48
N GLY A 165 -7.82 -0.94 -5.27
CA GLY A 165 -7.72 0.45 -4.80
C GLY A 165 -6.28 0.95 -4.82
N LEU A 166 -5.35 0.17 -4.28
CA LEU A 166 -3.92 0.49 -4.29
C LEU A 166 -3.37 0.56 -5.72
N TYR A 167 -3.72 -0.39 -6.58
CA TYR A 167 -3.32 -0.40 -7.98
C TYR A 167 -3.79 0.85 -8.72
N ASN A 168 -5.06 1.19 -8.60
CA ASN A 168 -5.62 2.36 -9.28
C ASN A 168 -4.97 3.68 -8.81
N TYR A 169 -4.54 3.73 -7.57
CA TYR A 169 -3.84 4.90 -7.03
C TYR A 169 -2.38 4.98 -7.49
N LEU A 170 -1.65 3.85 -7.51
CA LEU A 170 -0.21 3.81 -7.77
C LEU A 170 0.16 3.65 -9.24
N LYS A 171 -0.72 3.09 -10.08
CA LYS A 171 -0.37 2.72 -11.45
C LYS A 171 0.23 3.88 -12.23
N LYS A 172 1.35 3.60 -12.87
CA LYS A 172 2.06 4.55 -13.73
C LYS A 172 1.99 4.08 -15.18
N ASP A 173 2.00 5.06 -16.10
CA ASP A 173 2.19 4.75 -17.51
C ASP A 173 3.69 4.51 -17.75
N ILE A 174 4.03 3.36 -18.29
CA ILE A 174 5.42 3.04 -18.61
C ILE A 174 5.99 3.95 -19.68
N LYS A 175 5.15 4.59 -20.51
CA LYS A 175 5.58 5.57 -21.51
C LYS A 175 6.05 6.89 -20.90
N THR A 176 5.71 7.17 -19.61
CA THR A 176 6.21 8.36 -18.91
C THR A 176 7.65 8.24 -18.45
N PHE A 177 8.19 7.02 -18.45
CA PHE A 177 9.62 6.84 -18.35
C PHE A 177 10.18 6.98 -19.77
N ASP A 178 10.97 8.02 -20.05
CA ASP A 178 11.79 8.11 -21.26
C ASP A 178 12.73 6.92 -21.29
N ILE A 179 12.21 5.82 -21.80
CA ILE A 179 12.98 4.60 -22.01
C ILE A 179 13.57 4.76 -23.42
N ASP A 180 14.73 5.37 -23.47
CA ASP A 180 15.59 5.31 -24.66
C ASP A 180 16.06 3.86 -24.82
N PHE A 181 15.48 3.20 -25.81
CA PHE A 181 15.91 1.88 -26.26
C PHE A 181 16.83 1.98 -27.47
#